data_637dadca69746e9832097d97b53e863e
#
_entry.id   637dadca69746e9832097d97b53e863e
#
_cell.length_a   1.000
_cell.length_b   1.000
_cell.length_c   1.000
_cell.angle_alpha   90.00
_cell.angle_beta   90.00
_cell.angle_gamma   90.00
#
_symmetry.space_group_name_H-M   'P 1'
#
loop_
_entity.id
_entity.type
_entity.pdbx_description
1 polymer ?
#
loop_
_entity_poly.entity_id
_entity_poly.type
_entity_poly.pdbx_seq_one_letter_code
_entity_poly.pdbx_strand_id
1 'polypeptide(L)'
;YIIDEILDQYAYADESTRPWIIGFSGGKDSTVLLMLVWIALEKLKELPGPFQLRRPIYVVCNDTMVENPIIASYVDQVLEQIEKKAREEDLPIFVRKTTPRLEDSFWVNVIGKGYPVPNTAFRWCTEKMKIKPTARFIIEQVDECGEAIILIGTRKAESATRARSIKKHEIHGKRLTNHTLLANTYVYAPIKELLLEEVWYIINTIPSPWGFDNKILFNIYVDASADDYECPTVVTDKSHGSCGQSRFGCWTCT
;
A
#
# COMPACT_ATOMS: atom_id res chain seq x y z
N TYR A 1 -14.55 12.12 8.89
CA TYR A 1 -14.11 12.87 7.70
C TYR A 1 -13.41 11.97 6.67
N ILE A 2 -12.23 11.36 6.94
CA ILE A 2 -11.51 10.53 5.93
C ILE A 2 -12.40 9.37 5.44
N ILE A 3 -13.06 8.66 6.33
CA ILE A 3 -13.97 7.56 5.97
C ILE A 3 -15.13 8.08 5.09
N ASP A 4 -15.68 9.23 5.39
CA ASP A 4 -16.79 9.81 4.62
C ASP A 4 -16.30 10.30 3.25
N GLU A 5 -15.06 10.80 3.16
CA GLU A 5 -14.41 11.15 1.88
C GLU A 5 -14.18 9.92 1.01
N ILE A 6 -13.70 8.81 1.61
CA ILE A 6 -13.51 7.52 0.91
C ILE A 6 -14.85 6.98 0.42
N LEU A 7 -15.87 7.00 1.28
CA LEU A 7 -17.22 6.55 0.95
C LEU A 7 -17.79 7.34 -0.24
N ASP A 8 -17.74 8.67 -0.16
CA ASP A 8 -18.20 9.56 -1.22
C ASP A 8 -17.47 9.33 -2.54
N GLN A 9 -16.13 9.13 -2.49
CA GLN A 9 -15.32 8.82 -3.68
C GLN A 9 -15.64 7.44 -4.25
N TYR A 10 -15.91 6.45 -3.42
CA TYR A 10 -16.28 5.11 -3.87
C TYR A 10 -17.68 5.06 -4.44
N ALA A 11 -18.64 5.73 -3.79
CA ALA A 11 -20.04 5.78 -4.18
C ALA A 11 -20.30 6.72 -5.37
N TYR A 12 -19.31 7.52 -5.77
CA TYR A 12 -19.50 8.48 -6.87
C TYR A 12 -20.02 7.78 -8.12
N ALA A 13 -21.22 8.19 -8.53
CA ALA A 13 -21.94 7.60 -9.63
C ALA A 13 -21.39 8.11 -10.97
N ASP A 14 -20.35 7.47 -11.46
CA ASP A 14 -20.01 7.52 -12.86
C ASP A 14 -20.37 6.18 -13.53
N GLU A 15 -20.50 6.18 -14.84
CA GLU A 15 -20.84 4.97 -15.61
C GLU A 15 -19.68 3.95 -15.59
N SER A 16 -18.52 4.33 -15.09
CA SER A 16 -17.32 3.51 -15.11
C SER A 16 -17.22 2.62 -13.87
N THR A 17 -16.89 1.37 -14.09
CA THR A 17 -16.58 0.38 -13.05
C THR A 17 -15.11 0.42 -12.63
N ARG A 18 -14.47 1.60 -12.68
CA ARG A 18 -13.03 1.76 -12.36
C ARG A 18 -12.63 0.96 -11.14
N PRO A 19 -11.76 -0.03 -11.27
CA PRO A 19 -11.26 -0.77 -10.13
C PRO A 19 -10.43 0.14 -9.23
N TRP A 20 -10.50 -0.11 -7.94
CA TRP A 20 -9.57 0.44 -6.96
C TRP A 20 -8.42 -0.52 -6.75
N ILE A 21 -7.20 -0.01 -6.76
CA ILE A 21 -5.98 -0.79 -6.57
C ILE A 21 -5.24 -0.24 -5.36
N ILE A 22 -5.26 -0.97 -4.26
CA ILE A 22 -4.59 -0.59 -3.01
C ILE A 22 -3.22 -1.24 -2.98
N GLY A 23 -2.15 -0.44 -3.00
CA GLY A 23 -0.80 -0.93 -2.74
C GLY A 23 -0.65 -1.32 -1.27
N PHE A 24 -0.57 -2.62 -1.00
CA PHE A 24 -0.47 -3.16 0.35
C PHE A 24 0.89 -3.80 0.60
N SER A 25 1.63 -3.28 1.55
CA SER A 25 2.94 -3.81 1.96
C SER A 25 2.90 -4.54 3.29
N GLY A 26 1.76 -4.55 4.00
CA GLY A 26 1.65 -5.01 5.37
C GLY A 26 2.20 -4.01 6.42
N GLY A 27 2.78 -2.90 6.00
CA GLY A 27 3.24 -1.85 6.91
C GLY A 27 2.10 -0.96 7.42
N LYS A 28 2.38 -0.17 8.48
CA LYS A 28 1.41 0.64 9.20
C LYS A 28 0.50 1.51 8.30
N ASP A 29 1.09 2.20 7.33
CA ASP A 29 0.36 3.15 6.49
C ASP A 29 -0.58 2.45 5.51
N SER A 30 -0.15 1.35 4.88
CA SER A 30 -0.99 0.54 4.00
C SER A 30 -2.09 -0.20 4.77
N THR A 31 -1.81 -0.59 6.01
CA THR A 31 -2.79 -1.21 6.90
C THR A 31 -3.89 -0.22 7.29
N VAL A 32 -3.53 0.99 7.73
CA VAL A 32 -4.51 2.04 8.05
C VAL A 32 -5.33 2.41 6.82
N LEU A 33 -4.71 2.57 5.65
CA LEU A 33 -5.43 2.84 4.42
C LEU A 33 -6.51 1.79 4.15
N LEU A 34 -6.15 0.50 4.21
CA LEU A 34 -7.08 -0.59 3.97
C LEU A 34 -8.18 -0.66 5.04
N MET A 35 -7.84 -0.45 6.33
CA MET A 35 -8.82 -0.38 7.42
C MET A 35 -9.88 0.69 7.16
N LEU A 36 -9.45 1.90 6.77
CA LEU A 36 -10.37 3.01 6.51
C LEU A 36 -11.25 2.76 5.27
N VAL A 37 -10.69 2.15 4.22
CA VAL A 37 -11.48 1.72 3.05
C VAL A 37 -12.50 0.65 3.44
N TRP A 38 -12.11 -0.35 4.22
CA TRP A 38 -13.02 -1.40 4.67
C TRP A 38 -14.20 -0.83 5.47
N ILE A 39 -13.92 -0.02 6.48
CA ILE A 39 -14.95 0.65 7.29
C ILE A 39 -15.87 1.51 6.43
N ALA A 40 -15.36 2.17 5.40
CA ALA A 40 -16.18 2.94 4.46
C ALA A 40 -17.14 2.04 3.67
N LEU A 41 -16.69 0.85 3.25
CA LEU A 41 -17.55 -0.12 2.55
C LEU A 41 -18.61 -0.72 3.46
N GLU A 42 -18.27 -1.07 4.71
CA GLU A 42 -19.24 -1.53 5.70
C GLU A 42 -20.33 -0.48 5.93
N LYS A 43 -19.94 0.76 6.15
CA LYS A 43 -20.89 1.88 6.26
C LYS A 43 -21.77 2.02 5.02
N LEU A 44 -21.20 1.87 3.82
CA LEU A 44 -21.98 1.98 2.58
C LEU A 44 -23.03 0.88 2.46
N LYS A 45 -22.74 -0.33 2.94
CA LYS A 45 -23.73 -1.43 2.99
C LYS A 45 -24.90 -1.14 3.91
N GLU A 46 -24.69 -0.40 4.98
CA GLU A 46 -25.72 -0.04 5.95
C GLU A 46 -26.60 1.12 5.50
N LEU A 47 -26.17 1.91 4.51
CA LEU A 47 -26.94 3.04 4.03
C LEU A 47 -28.17 2.59 3.22
N PRO A 48 -29.34 3.15 3.50
CA PRO A 48 -30.53 2.88 2.70
C PRO A 48 -30.38 3.53 1.33
N GLY A 49 -30.56 2.75 0.26
CA GLY A 49 -30.55 3.27 -1.10
C GLY A 49 -29.96 2.31 -2.13
N PRO A 50 -29.89 2.74 -3.40
CA PRO A 50 -29.40 1.92 -4.50
C PRO A 50 -27.86 1.80 -4.53
N PHE A 51 -27.18 2.16 -3.46
CA PHE A 51 -25.71 2.08 -3.38
C PHE A 51 -25.28 0.61 -3.45
N GLN A 52 -24.63 0.26 -4.52
CA GLN A 52 -24.10 -1.08 -4.71
C GLN A 52 -22.58 -1.04 -4.63
N LEU A 53 -22.01 -2.04 -3.98
CA LEU A 53 -20.58 -2.28 -3.99
C LEU A 53 -20.15 -2.82 -5.37
N ARG A 54 -20.12 -1.95 -6.39
CA ARG A 54 -19.94 -2.35 -7.79
C ARG A 54 -18.47 -2.38 -8.21
N ARG A 55 -17.62 -1.59 -7.55
CA ARG A 55 -16.22 -1.43 -7.97
C ARG A 55 -15.37 -2.49 -7.30
N PRO A 56 -14.66 -3.31 -8.05
CA PRO A 56 -13.70 -4.24 -7.45
C PRO A 56 -12.54 -3.46 -6.81
N ILE A 57 -12.10 -3.95 -5.66
CA ILE A 57 -10.97 -3.42 -4.92
C ILE A 57 -9.90 -4.50 -4.87
N TYR A 58 -8.78 -4.25 -5.51
CA TYR A 58 -7.63 -5.15 -5.49
C TYR A 58 -6.63 -4.71 -4.44
N VAL A 59 -6.38 -5.56 -3.46
CA VAL A 59 -5.30 -5.41 -2.48
C VAL A 59 -4.06 -6.06 -3.07
N VAL A 60 -3.16 -5.23 -3.61
CA VAL A 60 -1.99 -5.68 -4.36
C VAL A 60 -0.76 -5.65 -3.48
N CYS A 61 -0.18 -6.83 -3.24
CA CYS A 61 1.06 -7.02 -2.50
C CYS A 61 2.17 -7.48 -3.45
N ASN A 62 3.32 -6.80 -3.41
CA ASN A 62 4.51 -7.24 -4.15
C ASN A 62 5.31 -8.22 -3.31
N ASP A 63 5.46 -9.43 -3.79
CA ASP A 63 6.43 -10.38 -3.29
C ASP A 63 7.72 -10.25 -4.11
N THR A 64 8.76 -9.71 -3.50
CA THR A 64 10.07 -9.55 -4.16
C THR A 64 10.90 -10.83 -4.16
N MET A 65 10.41 -11.89 -3.50
CA MET A 65 11.10 -13.18 -3.30
C MET A 65 12.43 -13.05 -2.50
N VAL A 66 12.63 -11.91 -1.85
CA VAL A 66 13.77 -11.61 -0.96
C VAL A 66 13.33 -10.79 0.25
N GLU A 67 12.11 -10.99 0.69
CA GLU A 67 11.62 -10.40 1.93
C GLU A 67 12.17 -11.16 3.15
N ASN A 68 12.26 -10.47 4.29
CA ASN A 68 12.56 -11.15 5.55
C ASN A 68 11.49 -12.22 5.82
N PRO A 69 11.87 -13.49 6.11
CA PRO A 69 10.90 -14.58 6.27
C PRO A 69 9.83 -14.32 7.34
N ILE A 70 10.17 -13.61 8.42
CA ILE A 70 9.21 -13.25 9.48
C ILE A 70 8.16 -12.29 8.92
N ILE A 71 8.63 -11.27 8.19
CA ILE A 71 7.74 -10.28 7.56
C ILE A 71 6.90 -10.93 6.45
N ALA A 72 7.51 -11.79 5.63
CA ALA A 72 6.78 -12.49 4.57
C ALA A 72 5.66 -13.36 5.17
N SER A 73 5.96 -14.15 6.21
CA SER A 73 4.95 -14.96 6.91
C SER A 73 3.85 -14.11 7.54
N TYR A 74 4.19 -13.00 8.18
CA TYR A 74 3.22 -12.05 8.72
C TYR A 74 2.29 -11.51 7.61
N VAL A 75 2.86 -11.02 6.52
CA VAL A 75 2.08 -10.47 5.40
C VAL A 75 1.17 -11.52 4.79
N ASP A 76 1.64 -12.75 4.61
CA ASP A 76 0.84 -13.84 4.06
C ASP A 76 -0.37 -14.16 4.94
N GLN A 77 -0.19 -14.25 6.24
CA GLN A 77 -1.29 -14.46 7.19
C GLN A 77 -2.31 -13.32 7.15
N VAL A 78 -1.84 -12.08 7.08
CA VAL A 78 -2.74 -10.90 6.96
C VAL A 78 -3.53 -10.97 5.67
N LEU A 79 -2.90 -11.28 4.53
CA LEU A 79 -3.57 -11.35 3.23
C LEU A 79 -4.61 -12.48 3.18
N GLU A 80 -4.33 -13.64 3.79
CA GLU A 80 -5.30 -14.73 3.93
C GLU A 80 -6.54 -14.30 4.73
N GLN A 81 -6.32 -13.59 5.86
CA GLN A 81 -7.43 -13.09 6.67
C GLN A 81 -8.25 -12.03 5.92
N ILE A 82 -7.62 -11.12 5.19
CA ILE A 82 -8.28 -10.13 4.36
C ILE A 82 -9.18 -10.84 3.32
N GLU A 83 -8.63 -11.80 2.58
CA GLU A 83 -9.39 -12.50 1.54
C GLU A 83 -10.54 -13.33 2.10
N LYS A 84 -10.32 -14.02 3.22
CA LYS A 84 -11.34 -14.81 3.91
C LYS A 84 -12.48 -13.91 4.39
N LYS A 85 -12.14 -12.85 5.12
CA LYS A 85 -13.14 -11.96 5.73
C LYS A 85 -13.93 -11.17 4.69
N ALA A 86 -13.27 -10.73 3.61
CA ALA A 86 -13.94 -10.06 2.50
C ALA A 86 -15.01 -10.94 1.85
N ARG A 87 -14.73 -12.25 1.69
CA ARG A 87 -15.72 -13.21 1.19
C ARG A 87 -16.88 -13.43 2.19
N GLU A 88 -16.57 -13.57 3.48
CA GLU A 88 -17.58 -13.74 4.52
C GLU A 88 -18.54 -12.54 4.59
N GLU A 89 -18.04 -11.35 4.35
CA GLU A 89 -18.82 -10.11 4.41
C GLU A 89 -19.36 -9.67 3.05
N ASP A 90 -19.17 -10.46 2.00
CA ASP A 90 -19.58 -10.11 0.63
C ASP A 90 -19.10 -8.71 0.21
N LEU A 91 -17.82 -8.43 0.46
CA LEU A 91 -17.14 -7.22 0.02
C LEU A 91 -16.39 -7.48 -1.29
N PRO A 92 -16.36 -6.52 -2.22
CA PRO A 92 -15.68 -6.68 -3.52
C PRO A 92 -14.16 -6.47 -3.39
N ILE A 93 -13.54 -7.06 -2.37
CA ILE A 93 -12.12 -6.97 -2.06
C ILE A 93 -11.43 -8.27 -2.49
N PHE A 94 -10.42 -8.15 -3.32
CA PHE A 94 -9.67 -9.26 -3.89
C PHE A 94 -8.18 -9.09 -3.64
N VAL A 95 -7.54 -10.10 -3.05
CA VAL A 95 -6.09 -10.09 -2.84
C VAL A 95 -5.37 -10.51 -4.12
N ARG A 96 -4.29 -9.80 -4.45
CA ARG A 96 -3.41 -10.11 -5.57
C ARG A 96 -1.95 -9.99 -5.14
N LYS A 97 -1.20 -11.06 -5.29
CA LYS A 97 0.27 -11.03 -5.18
C LYS A 97 0.88 -10.82 -6.56
N THR A 98 1.83 -9.90 -6.66
CA THR A 98 2.62 -9.67 -7.88
C THR A 98 4.07 -10.03 -7.61
N THR A 99 4.69 -10.73 -8.57
CA THR A 99 6.08 -11.15 -8.50
C THR A 99 6.88 -10.59 -9.68
N PRO A 100 8.20 -10.34 -9.51
CA PRO A 100 9.05 -10.00 -10.63
C PRO A 100 9.11 -11.18 -11.62
N ARG A 101 9.34 -10.87 -12.91
CA ARG A 101 9.72 -11.90 -13.87
C ARG A 101 11.07 -12.49 -13.47
N LEU A 102 11.35 -13.72 -13.90
CA LEU A 102 12.60 -14.40 -13.55
C LEU A 102 13.84 -13.56 -13.87
N GLU A 103 13.87 -12.95 -15.06
CA GLU A 103 14.96 -12.09 -15.51
C GLU A 103 15.13 -10.78 -14.71
N ASP A 104 14.11 -10.36 -13.96
CA ASP A 104 14.08 -9.18 -13.11
C ASP A 104 14.24 -9.53 -11.61
N SER A 105 14.30 -10.83 -11.27
CA SER A 105 14.48 -11.28 -9.90
C SER A 105 15.84 -10.88 -9.33
N PHE A 106 15.94 -10.80 -8.00
CA PHE A 106 17.15 -10.38 -7.30
C PHE A 106 18.37 -11.23 -7.67
N TRP A 107 18.25 -12.55 -7.54
CA TRP A 107 19.36 -13.47 -7.74
C TRP A 107 19.84 -13.53 -9.18
N VAL A 108 18.94 -13.47 -10.16
CA VAL A 108 19.29 -13.42 -11.57
C VAL A 108 20.05 -12.12 -11.90
N ASN A 109 19.66 -10.99 -11.32
CA ASN A 109 20.38 -9.75 -11.57
C ASN A 109 21.75 -9.72 -10.86
N VAL A 110 21.84 -10.14 -9.59
CA VAL A 110 23.10 -10.09 -8.85
C VAL A 110 24.08 -11.15 -9.33
N ILE A 111 23.65 -12.43 -9.34
CA ILE A 111 24.54 -13.55 -9.69
C ILE A 111 24.66 -13.71 -11.20
N GLY A 112 23.51 -13.69 -11.91
CA GLY A 112 23.51 -13.98 -13.35
C GLY A 112 23.98 -12.83 -14.22
N LYS A 113 23.67 -11.58 -13.85
CA LYS A 113 23.99 -10.39 -14.65
C LYS A 113 25.09 -9.51 -14.06
N GLY A 114 25.61 -9.86 -12.87
CA GLY A 114 26.67 -9.10 -12.20
C GLY A 114 26.25 -7.71 -11.71
N TYR A 115 24.97 -7.49 -11.43
CA TYR A 115 24.53 -6.21 -10.87
C TYR A 115 25.09 -6.05 -9.44
N PRO A 116 25.52 -4.85 -9.06
CA PRO A 116 25.90 -4.60 -7.67
C PRO A 116 24.69 -4.79 -6.76
N VAL A 117 24.96 -5.22 -5.53
CA VAL A 117 23.92 -5.31 -4.50
C VAL A 117 23.27 -3.92 -4.32
N PRO A 118 21.93 -3.84 -4.23
CA PRO A 118 21.26 -2.57 -4.06
C PRO A 118 21.73 -1.83 -2.81
N ASN A 119 21.84 -0.53 -2.91
CA ASN A 119 22.14 0.36 -1.79
C ASN A 119 21.26 1.63 -1.88
N THR A 120 21.41 2.55 -0.94
CA THR A 120 20.60 3.79 -0.89
C THR A 120 20.71 4.65 -2.16
N ALA A 121 21.84 4.64 -2.86
CA ALA A 121 22.07 5.39 -4.09
C ALA A 121 21.67 4.62 -5.36
N PHE A 122 21.70 3.28 -5.34
CA PHE A 122 21.45 2.45 -6.50
C PHE A 122 20.38 1.38 -6.22
N ARG A 123 19.13 1.73 -6.46
CA ARG A 123 17.94 0.95 -6.11
C ARG A 123 17.24 0.33 -7.33
N TRP A 124 17.95 -0.36 -8.17
CA TRP A 124 17.38 -1.07 -9.32
C TRP A 124 16.29 -2.09 -8.90
N CYS A 125 16.41 -2.65 -7.69
CA CYS A 125 15.43 -3.57 -7.13
C CYS A 125 14.01 -2.97 -7.03
N THR A 126 13.91 -1.68 -6.69
CA THR A 126 12.62 -1.00 -6.58
C THR A 126 11.88 -1.00 -7.92
N GLU A 127 12.57 -0.67 -9.01
CA GLU A 127 11.97 -0.65 -10.33
C GLU A 127 11.59 -2.06 -10.79
N LYS A 128 12.55 -2.99 -10.76
CA LYS A 128 12.39 -4.33 -11.32
C LYS A 128 11.45 -5.21 -10.51
N MET A 129 11.51 -5.13 -9.18
CA MET A 129 10.86 -6.09 -8.30
C MET A 129 9.56 -5.54 -7.65
N LYS A 130 9.33 -4.23 -7.67
CA LYS A 130 8.11 -3.63 -7.10
C LYS A 130 7.31 -2.84 -8.15
N ILE A 131 7.94 -1.88 -8.85
CA ILE A 131 7.21 -0.99 -9.77
C ILE A 131 6.71 -1.77 -11.00
N LYS A 132 7.60 -2.49 -11.69
CA LYS A 132 7.23 -3.22 -12.91
C LYS A 132 6.14 -4.28 -12.70
N PRO A 133 6.19 -5.15 -11.66
CA PRO A 133 5.12 -6.10 -11.40
C PRO A 133 3.77 -5.44 -11.15
N THR A 134 3.75 -4.39 -10.31
CA THR A 134 2.53 -3.63 -10.04
C THR A 134 2.01 -2.92 -11.28
N ALA A 135 2.89 -2.27 -12.06
CA ALA A 135 2.50 -1.57 -13.28
C ALA A 135 1.85 -2.52 -14.31
N ARG A 136 2.36 -3.75 -14.45
CA ARG A 136 1.73 -4.77 -15.32
C ARG A 136 0.30 -5.06 -14.89
N PHE A 137 0.09 -5.32 -13.60
CA PHE A 137 -1.25 -5.55 -13.07
C PHE A 137 -2.18 -4.35 -13.30
N ILE A 138 -1.69 -3.13 -13.10
CA ILE A 138 -2.49 -1.92 -13.33
C ILE A 138 -2.87 -1.79 -14.81
N ILE A 139 -1.93 -2.04 -15.72
CA ILE A 139 -2.17 -1.99 -17.16
C ILE A 139 -3.23 -3.02 -17.57
N GLU A 140 -3.13 -4.26 -17.07
CA GLU A 140 -4.14 -5.29 -17.29
C GLU A 140 -5.54 -4.82 -16.86
N GLN A 141 -5.64 -4.17 -15.69
CA GLN A 141 -6.92 -3.65 -15.21
C GLN A 141 -7.43 -2.46 -16.04
N VAL A 142 -6.52 -1.58 -16.53
CA VAL A 142 -6.89 -0.48 -17.41
C VAL A 142 -7.33 -1.00 -18.77
N ASP A 143 -6.68 -2.03 -19.30
CA ASP A 143 -7.07 -2.66 -20.57
C ASP A 143 -8.45 -3.31 -20.50
N GLU A 144 -8.80 -3.89 -19.35
CA GLU A 144 -10.13 -4.51 -19.11
C GLU A 144 -11.24 -3.49 -18.83
N CYS A 145 -10.95 -2.47 -18.02
CA CYS A 145 -11.96 -1.56 -17.47
C CYS A 145 -11.89 -0.13 -18.01
N GLY A 146 -10.92 0.18 -18.88
CA GLY A 146 -10.69 1.51 -19.45
C GLY A 146 -9.90 2.44 -18.55
N GLU A 147 -10.13 2.42 -17.24
CA GLU A 147 -9.49 3.29 -16.24
C GLU A 147 -9.28 2.55 -14.91
N ALA A 148 -8.34 3.01 -14.09
CA ALA A 148 -8.12 2.51 -12.74
C ALA A 148 -7.78 3.63 -11.74
N ILE A 149 -8.09 3.42 -10.45
CA ILE A 149 -7.72 4.32 -9.37
C ILE A 149 -6.77 3.58 -8.42
N ILE A 150 -5.55 4.10 -8.27
CA ILE A 150 -4.56 3.57 -7.33
C ILE A 150 -4.70 4.31 -6.01
N LEU A 151 -4.89 3.56 -4.93
CA LEU A 151 -4.86 4.10 -3.58
C LEU A 151 -3.48 3.86 -2.97
N ILE A 152 -2.89 4.94 -2.46
CA ILE A 152 -1.56 4.91 -1.85
C ILE A 152 -1.59 5.42 -0.42
N GLY A 153 -0.89 4.69 0.46
CA GLY A 153 -0.74 5.04 1.87
C GLY A 153 0.40 6.02 2.15
N THR A 154 0.66 6.97 1.25
CA THR A 154 1.73 7.97 1.44
C THR A 154 1.23 9.15 2.27
N ARG A 155 2.09 9.63 3.19
CA ARG A 155 1.80 10.77 4.07
C ARG A 155 2.81 11.91 3.88
N LYS A 156 2.35 13.17 3.99
CA LYS A 156 3.23 14.35 3.95
C LYS A 156 4.24 14.33 5.11
N ALA A 157 3.79 13.89 6.29
CA ALA A 157 4.59 13.84 7.51
C ALA A 157 5.70 12.76 7.47
N GLU A 158 5.67 11.81 6.54
CA GLU A 158 6.62 10.70 6.47
C GLU A 158 8.05 11.15 6.08
N SER A 159 8.17 12.10 5.17
CA SER A 159 9.46 12.72 4.82
C SER A 159 9.28 14.01 4.00
N ALA A 160 10.28 14.89 4.05
CA ALA A 160 10.30 16.11 3.23
C ALA A 160 10.24 15.81 1.71
N THR A 161 10.79 14.69 1.27
CA THR A 161 10.73 14.25 -0.13
C THR A 161 9.30 13.85 -0.52
N ARG A 162 8.58 13.12 0.35
CA ARG A 162 7.19 12.75 0.11
C ARG A 162 6.27 13.97 0.14
N ALA A 163 6.45 14.88 1.10
CA ALA A 163 5.71 16.13 1.15
C ALA A 163 5.85 16.95 -0.14
N ARG A 164 7.08 17.08 -0.64
CA ARG A 164 7.34 17.78 -1.92
C ARG A 164 6.71 17.07 -3.11
N SER A 165 6.79 15.74 -3.16
CA SER A 165 6.19 14.94 -4.23
C SER A 165 4.67 15.08 -4.23
N ILE A 166 4.01 14.96 -3.08
CA ILE A 166 2.56 15.12 -2.95
C ILE A 166 2.17 16.54 -3.41
N LYS A 167 2.81 17.57 -2.87
CA LYS A 167 2.54 18.97 -3.23
C LYS A 167 2.71 19.24 -4.73
N LYS A 168 3.69 18.62 -5.37
CA LYS A 168 3.95 18.79 -6.82
C LYS A 168 2.80 18.27 -7.68
N HIS A 169 2.14 17.18 -7.26
CA HIS A 169 1.10 16.51 -8.06
C HIS A 169 -0.32 16.83 -7.58
N GLU A 170 -0.45 17.47 -6.42
CA GLU A 170 -1.72 17.85 -5.85
C GLU A 170 -2.41 18.93 -6.71
N ILE A 171 -3.67 18.65 -7.08
CA ILE A 171 -4.51 19.61 -7.80
C ILE A 171 -5.51 20.15 -6.79
N HIS A 172 -5.49 21.46 -6.58
CA HIS A 172 -6.39 22.12 -5.61
C HIS A 172 -7.86 21.78 -5.92
N GLY A 173 -8.59 21.36 -4.89
CA GLY A 173 -9.99 20.98 -5.00
C GLY A 173 -10.27 19.62 -5.65
N LYS A 174 -9.24 18.85 -6.04
CA LYS A 174 -9.41 17.50 -6.58
C LYS A 174 -8.84 16.43 -5.63
N ARG A 175 -9.60 15.36 -5.43
CA ARG A 175 -9.15 14.18 -4.66
C ARG A 175 -8.23 13.30 -5.46
N LEU A 176 -8.51 13.17 -6.76
CA LEU A 176 -7.76 12.34 -7.70
C LEU A 176 -6.73 13.18 -8.46
N THR A 177 -5.56 12.60 -8.65
CA THR A 177 -4.50 13.15 -9.52
C THR A 177 -4.14 12.13 -10.59
N ASN A 178 -3.70 12.57 -11.76
CA ASN A 178 -3.26 11.67 -12.82
C ASN A 178 -1.97 10.96 -12.42
N HIS A 179 -1.87 9.67 -12.72
CA HIS A 179 -0.62 8.95 -12.58
C HIS A 179 0.41 9.47 -13.60
N THR A 180 1.66 9.63 -13.17
CA THR A 180 2.70 10.29 -14.00
C THR A 180 3.17 9.49 -15.20
N LEU A 181 3.04 8.16 -15.15
CA LEU A 181 3.59 7.25 -16.17
C LEU A 181 2.54 6.36 -16.82
N LEU A 182 1.42 6.09 -16.16
CA LEU A 182 0.38 5.20 -16.66
C LEU A 182 -0.81 6.02 -17.13
N ALA A 183 -1.16 5.87 -18.39
CA ALA A 183 -2.36 6.49 -18.97
C ALA A 183 -3.63 5.94 -18.30
N ASN A 184 -4.71 6.71 -18.28
CA ASN A 184 -6.01 6.32 -17.75
C ASN A 184 -5.96 5.78 -16.30
N THR A 185 -4.96 6.22 -15.56
CA THR A 185 -4.74 5.80 -14.17
C THR A 185 -4.72 7.02 -13.28
N TYR A 186 -5.52 6.98 -12.23
CA TYR A 186 -5.60 8.04 -11.23
C TYR A 186 -4.99 7.59 -9.91
N VAL A 187 -4.49 8.54 -9.14
CA VAL A 187 -3.92 8.31 -7.81
C VAL A 187 -4.80 9.00 -6.77
N TYR A 188 -5.15 8.26 -5.72
CA TYR A 188 -5.88 8.73 -4.56
C TYR A 188 -5.07 8.44 -3.29
N ALA A 189 -4.82 9.47 -2.49
CA ALA A 189 -4.06 9.38 -1.25
C ALA A 189 -4.89 9.93 -0.07
N PRO A 190 -5.90 9.18 0.42
CA PRO A 190 -6.84 9.70 1.42
C PRO A 190 -6.18 9.98 2.78
N ILE A 191 -5.09 9.30 3.10
CA ILE A 191 -4.39 9.45 4.38
C ILE A 191 -3.19 10.40 4.32
N LYS A 192 -3.04 11.17 3.25
CA LYS A 192 -1.86 12.03 3.01
C LYS A 192 -1.57 13.06 4.10
N GLU A 193 -2.59 13.47 4.85
CA GLU A 193 -2.47 14.48 5.92
C GLU A 193 -2.29 13.85 7.32
N LEU A 194 -2.45 12.53 7.48
CA LEU A 194 -2.30 11.89 8.78
C LEU A 194 -0.87 12.01 9.33
N LEU A 195 -0.79 12.31 10.62
CA LEU A 195 0.44 12.28 11.38
C LEU A 195 0.78 10.84 11.82
N LEU A 196 2.04 10.60 12.21
CA LEU A 196 2.47 9.28 12.68
C LEU A 196 1.68 8.78 13.89
N GLU A 197 1.47 9.66 14.86
CA GLU A 197 0.68 9.42 16.07
C GLU A 197 -0.77 9.04 15.76
N GLU A 198 -1.39 9.66 14.75
CA GLU A 198 -2.74 9.33 14.32
C GLU A 198 -2.79 7.95 13.66
N VAL A 199 -1.78 7.59 12.87
CA VAL A 199 -1.65 6.24 12.27
C VAL A 199 -1.57 5.18 13.38
N TRP A 200 -0.70 5.36 14.36
CA TRP A 200 -0.58 4.44 15.47
C TRP A 200 -1.79 4.45 16.40
N TYR A 201 -2.41 5.60 16.58
CA TYR A 201 -3.68 5.67 17.31
C TYR A 201 -4.76 4.81 16.64
N ILE A 202 -4.94 4.91 15.33
CA ILE A 202 -5.90 4.09 14.57
C ILE A 202 -5.57 2.59 14.74
N ILE A 203 -4.32 2.19 14.53
CA ILE A 203 -3.91 0.77 14.62
C ILE A 203 -4.15 0.20 16.01
N ASN A 204 -3.90 0.97 17.06
CA ASN A 204 -3.97 0.49 18.45
C ASN A 204 -5.39 0.58 19.05
N THR A 205 -6.26 1.43 18.52
CA THR A 205 -7.60 1.64 19.08
C THR A 205 -8.72 1.00 18.27
N ILE A 206 -8.55 0.87 16.96
CA ILE A 206 -9.56 0.27 16.08
C ILE A 206 -9.14 -1.17 15.78
N PRO A 207 -9.97 -2.17 16.12
CA PRO A 207 -9.73 -3.55 15.72
C PRO A 207 -9.61 -3.66 14.19
N SER A 208 -8.71 -4.50 13.73
CA SER A 208 -8.58 -4.80 12.30
C SER A 208 -9.90 -5.40 11.78
N PRO A 209 -10.52 -4.82 10.73
CA PRO A 209 -11.79 -5.32 10.20
C PRO A 209 -11.72 -6.79 9.75
N TRP A 210 -10.56 -7.25 9.28
CA TRP A 210 -10.34 -8.66 8.88
C TRP A 210 -9.95 -9.57 10.05
N GLY A 211 -10.00 -9.08 11.30
CA GLY A 211 -9.82 -9.90 12.51
C GLY A 211 -8.38 -10.25 12.85
N PHE A 212 -7.38 -9.67 12.21
CA PHE A 212 -5.97 -9.87 12.55
C PHE A 212 -5.56 -8.98 13.72
N ASP A 213 -4.71 -9.49 14.62
CA ASP A 213 -4.27 -8.70 15.78
C ASP A 213 -3.23 -7.63 15.38
N ASN A 214 -3.64 -6.37 15.41
CA ASN A 214 -2.79 -5.22 15.10
C ASN A 214 -1.57 -5.08 16.02
N LYS A 215 -1.59 -5.70 17.23
CA LYS A 215 -0.43 -5.69 18.14
C LYS A 215 0.78 -6.39 17.53
N ILE A 216 0.55 -7.39 16.67
CA ILE A 216 1.65 -8.06 15.96
C ILE A 216 2.40 -7.06 15.09
N LEU A 217 1.66 -6.24 14.32
CA LEU A 217 2.26 -5.18 13.52
C LEU A 217 3.02 -4.17 14.39
N PHE A 218 2.41 -3.72 15.49
CA PHE A 218 3.05 -2.79 16.40
C PHE A 218 4.37 -3.36 16.95
N ASN A 219 4.36 -4.62 17.41
CA ASN A 219 5.56 -5.29 17.92
C ASN A 219 6.67 -5.41 16.89
N ILE A 220 6.34 -5.69 15.61
CA ILE A 220 7.33 -5.70 14.52
C ILE A 220 8.06 -4.36 14.43
N TYR A 221 7.34 -3.25 14.62
CA TYR A 221 7.96 -1.91 14.61
C TYR A 221 8.77 -1.64 15.90
N VAL A 222 8.28 -2.06 17.06
CA VAL A 222 9.01 -1.94 18.34
C VAL A 222 10.32 -2.73 18.30
N ASP A 223 10.28 -3.97 17.83
CA ASP A 223 11.44 -4.87 17.82
C ASP A 223 12.50 -4.44 16.80
N ALA A 224 12.08 -3.79 15.72
CA ALA A 224 12.96 -3.37 14.63
C ALA A 224 13.44 -1.92 14.74
N SER A 225 12.79 -1.10 15.55
CA SER A 225 13.06 0.33 15.55
C SER A 225 14.18 0.74 16.50
N ALA A 226 15.04 1.56 15.95
CA ALA A 226 15.42 2.77 16.62
C ALA A 226 14.17 3.67 16.84
N ASP A 227 14.13 4.33 17.93
CA ASP A 227 13.14 5.17 18.60
C ASP A 227 12.06 5.96 17.82
N ASP A 228 11.95 5.86 16.50
CA ASP A 228 11.04 6.70 15.69
C ASP A 228 9.77 6.01 15.18
N TYR A 229 9.64 4.69 15.32
CA TYR A 229 8.46 3.89 14.89
C TYR A 229 7.98 4.15 13.45
N GLU A 230 8.78 4.87 12.64
CA GLU A 230 8.43 5.20 11.27
C GLU A 230 8.86 4.10 10.29
N CYS A 231 10.00 3.46 10.56
CA CYS A 231 10.54 2.42 9.71
C CYS A 231 11.10 1.24 10.50
N PRO A 232 10.73 -0.01 10.19
CA PRO A 232 11.22 -1.19 10.88
C PRO A 232 12.55 -1.71 10.35
N THR A 233 13.40 -0.88 9.75
CA THR A 233 14.74 -1.29 9.36
C THR A 233 15.74 -0.99 10.45
N VAL A 234 16.51 -2.00 10.82
CA VAL A 234 17.64 -1.85 11.72
C VAL A 234 18.65 -0.90 11.07
N VAL A 235 18.74 0.32 11.56
CA VAL A 235 19.78 1.28 11.19
C VAL A 235 20.94 1.01 12.12
N THR A 236 22.01 0.43 11.61
CA THR A 236 23.23 0.15 12.38
C THR A 236 24.00 1.43 12.76
N ASP A 237 23.71 2.55 12.09
CA ASP A 237 24.31 3.84 12.34
C ASP A 237 23.27 4.86 12.83
N LYS A 238 23.30 5.16 14.14
CA LYS A 238 22.41 6.11 14.82
C LYS A 238 22.64 7.58 14.44
N SER A 239 23.65 7.87 13.62
CA SER A 239 23.97 9.25 13.20
C SER A 239 23.08 9.77 12.08
N HIS A 240 22.37 8.88 11.40
CA HIS A 240 21.39 9.22 10.37
C HIS A 240 20.02 8.74 10.84
N GLY A 241 19.13 9.65 11.18
CA GLY A 241 17.74 9.35 11.47
C GLY A 241 17.09 8.49 10.37
N SER A 242 15.90 7.94 10.62
CA SER A 242 15.15 7.10 9.68
C SER A 242 15.40 7.52 8.24
N CYS A 243 15.96 6.65 7.43
CA CYS A 243 16.39 7.00 6.07
C CYS A 243 15.20 7.40 5.17
N GLY A 244 13.95 7.30 5.65
CA GLY A 244 12.71 7.61 4.91
C GLY A 244 12.58 6.85 3.59
N GLN A 245 13.53 5.98 3.31
CA GLN A 245 13.74 5.31 2.04
C GLN A 245 13.69 3.78 2.15
N SER A 246 13.81 3.21 3.35
CA SER A 246 13.64 1.77 3.54
C SER A 246 12.16 1.40 3.38
N ARG A 247 11.92 0.20 2.95
CA ARG A 247 10.57 -0.32 2.73
C ARG A 247 10.33 -1.49 3.66
N PHE A 248 9.15 -1.54 4.22
CA PHE A 248 8.73 -2.63 5.09
C PHE A 248 9.04 -3.99 4.45
N GLY A 249 9.67 -4.88 5.19
CA GLY A 249 9.97 -6.25 4.78
C GLY A 249 11.25 -6.49 3.98
N CYS A 250 11.85 -5.47 3.39
CA CYS A 250 13.02 -5.64 2.53
C CYS A 250 14.32 -5.65 3.33
N TRP A 251 15.11 -6.73 3.25
CA TRP A 251 16.39 -6.87 3.95
C TRP A 251 17.63 -6.74 3.06
N THR A 252 17.44 -6.63 1.76
CA THR A 252 18.54 -6.58 0.77
C THR A 252 19.13 -5.18 0.56
N CYS A 253 18.57 -4.17 1.17
CA CYS A 253 19.10 -2.80 1.18
C CYS A 253 19.53 -2.46 2.59
N THR A 254 20.79 -2.40 2.83
CA THR A 254 21.41 -1.91 4.07
C THR A 254 21.96 -0.50 3.87
#